data_29994a177bcf08d476086af2a910f58c
#
_entry.id   29994a177bcf08d476086af2a910f58c
#
_cell.length_a   1.000
_cell.length_b   1.000
_cell.length_c   1.000
_cell.angle_alpha   90.00
_cell.angle_beta   90.00
_cell.angle_gamma   90.00
#
_symmetry.space_group_name_H-M   'P 1'
#
loop_
_entity.id
_entity.type
_entity.pdbx_description
1 polymer ?
#
loop_
_entity_poly.entity_id
_entity_poly.type
_entity_poly.pdbx_seq_one_letter_code
_entity_poly.pdbx_strand_id
1 'polypeptide(L)'
;SWAGTCEILLSFLLIISAAVLSFSSIIQTSREINGSTISIDLHSLLIALGRYLGGSFLIIPNSARWLDLTIAGVISVFLIVLTALYIRFSTKALLFYAISLISLLGFNSLVYEGIGSRHFGVYFIILLGSLWIHKADNSRQDLLQKKIYSRRDLKIKFLFGRIFLAILIVHMIAGVHRVFLDYIYPYSASKEVAEFVRNSEYSDWPLFGTRDVELASVSGYLGTSIYYPELEKRGTYAEWKNRISNLRREDTIIYIENYMQKHKDINSMLAIISNNSKINHDFDSGDLKLPDGINIRFVKHFLRSYNKPERYYLYEVRRN
;
A
#
# COMPACT_ATOMS: atom_id res chain seq x y z
N SER A 1 -19.87 32.44 -26.09
CA SER A 1 -18.89 33.52 -26.37
C SER A 1 -17.53 32.87 -26.58
N TRP A 2 -16.76 33.36 -27.55
CA TRP A 2 -15.39 32.85 -27.89
C TRP A 2 -14.44 32.86 -26.67
N ALA A 3 -14.57 33.84 -25.79
CA ALA A 3 -13.77 33.90 -24.56
C ALA A 3 -13.95 32.69 -23.63
N GLY A 4 -15.18 32.23 -23.40
CA GLY A 4 -15.42 31.06 -22.55
C GLY A 4 -14.90 29.74 -23.16
N THR A 5 -14.87 29.65 -24.49
CA THR A 5 -14.30 28.44 -25.16
C THR A 5 -12.78 28.42 -25.02
N CYS A 6 -12.09 29.58 -25.15
CA CYS A 6 -10.66 29.67 -24.94
C CYS A 6 -10.25 29.36 -23.51
N GLU A 7 -10.98 29.82 -22.50
CA GLU A 7 -10.73 29.52 -21.08
C GLU A 7 -10.88 28.03 -20.78
N ILE A 8 -11.91 27.38 -21.34
CA ILE A 8 -12.11 25.92 -21.19
C ILE A 8 -10.97 25.13 -21.84
N LEU A 9 -10.56 25.51 -23.06
CA LEU A 9 -9.45 24.86 -23.75
C LEU A 9 -8.12 25.07 -23.02
N LEU A 10 -7.85 26.26 -22.53
CA LEU A 10 -6.64 26.56 -21.78
C LEU A 10 -6.58 25.77 -20.47
N SER A 11 -7.70 25.70 -19.73
CA SER A 11 -7.83 24.91 -18.51
C SER A 11 -7.61 23.43 -18.78
N PHE A 12 -8.16 22.91 -19.88
CA PHE A 12 -8.00 21.51 -20.28
C PHE A 12 -6.55 21.20 -20.65
N LEU A 13 -5.87 22.07 -21.40
CA LEU A 13 -4.46 21.94 -21.74
C LEU A 13 -3.57 21.98 -20.49
N LEU A 14 -3.84 22.86 -19.53
CA LEU A 14 -3.09 22.94 -18.27
C LEU A 14 -3.25 21.64 -17.44
N ILE A 15 -4.47 21.12 -17.35
CA ILE A 15 -4.74 19.86 -16.63
C ILE A 15 -4.02 18.69 -17.31
N ILE A 16 -4.07 18.59 -18.64
CA ILE A 16 -3.37 17.52 -19.38
C ILE A 16 -1.85 17.67 -19.20
N SER A 17 -1.31 18.88 -19.31
CA SER A 17 0.12 19.11 -19.14
C SER A 17 0.59 18.74 -17.74
N ALA A 18 -0.14 19.13 -16.70
CA ALA A 18 0.14 18.76 -15.32
C ALA A 18 0.06 17.24 -15.11
N ALA A 19 -0.94 16.59 -15.69
CA ALA A 19 -1.10 15.14 -15.62
C ALA A 19 0.07 14.41 -16.31
N VAL A 20 0.47 14.84 -17.51
CA VAL A 20 1.60 14.26 -18.25
C VAL A 20 2.92 14.44 -17.50
N LEU A 21 3.19 15.64 -16.96
CA LEU A 21 4.38 15.91 -16.16
C LEU A 21 4.42 15.06 -14.88
N SER A 22 3.30 14.98 -14.17
CA SER A 22 3.19 14.14 -12.97
C SER A 22 3.40 12.66 -13.31
N PHE A 23 2.81 12.18 -14.40
CA PHE A 23 2.93 10.80 -14.83
C PHE A 23 4.35 10.45 -15.28
N SER A 24 5.02 11.34 -16.03
CA SER A 24 6.42 11.15 -16.44
C SER A 24 7.37 11.12 -15.24
N SER A 25 7.18 12.01 -14.26
CA SER A 25 7.94 12.03 -13.02
C SER A 25 7.79 10.73 -12.22
N ILE A 26 6.56 10.22 -12.11
CA ILE A 26 6.27 8.97 -11.39
C ILE A 26 6.90 7.77 -12.10
N ILE A 27 6.83 7.70 -13.44
CA ILE A 27 7.46 6.62 -14.22
C ILE A 27 8.97 6.65 -14.04
N GLN A 28 9.59 7.82 -14.11
CA GLN A 28 11.03 7.95 -13.91
C GLN A 28 11.44 7.48 -12.52
N THR A 29 10.73 7.92 -11.48
CA THR A 29 11.00 7.51 -10.10
C THR A 29 10.77 6.00 -9.90
N SER A 30 9.75 5.42 -10.52
CA SER A 30 9.49 3.98 -10.45
C SER A 30 10.58 3.15 -11.12
N ARG A 31 11.12 3.59 -12.26
CA ARG A 31 12.26 2.95 -12.93
C ARG A 31 13.54 3.00 -12.09
N GLU A 32 13.81 4.14 -11.48
CA GLU A 32 14.98 4.32 -10.59
C GLU A 32 14.91 3.43 -9.34
N ILE A 33 13.69 3.21 -8.79
CA ILE A 33 13.50 2.41 -7.57
C ILE A 33 13.48 0.91 -7.85
N ASN A 34 12.79 0.46 -8.90
CA ASN A 34 12.49 -0.95 -9.11
C ASN A 34 13.35 -1.61 -10.21
N GLY A 35 14.09 -0.84 -11.02
CA GLY A 35 14.82 -1.37 -12.18
C GLY A 35 13.91 -2.07 -13.21
N SER A 36 12.59 -1.93 -13.09
CA SER A 36 11.60 -2.67 -13.86
C SER A 36 11.42 -2.08 -15.26
N THR A 37 11.43 -2.93 -16.25
CA THR A 37 10.95 -2.59 -17.61
C THR A 37 9.42 -2.52 -17.56
N ILE A 38 8.85 -1.45 -18.14
CA ILE A 38 7.40 -1.34 -18.30
C ILE A 38 6.94 -2.46 -19.24
N SER A 39 6.31 -3.47 -18.69
CA SER A 39 5.67 -4.54 -19.46
C SER A 39 4.17 -4.53 -19.19
N ILE A 40 3.39 -4.40 -20.26
CA ILE A 40 1.94 -4.62 -20.19
C ILE A 40 1.73 -6.10 -20.41
N ASP A 41 1.39 -6.83 -19.36
CA ASP A 41 0.99 -8.20 -19.47
C ASP A 41 -0.47 -8.39 -19.00
N LEU A 42 -1.10 -9.46 -19.48
CA LEU A 42 -2.49 -9.79 -19.12
C LEU A 42 -2.64 -10.03 -17.60
N HIS A 43 -1.59 -10.56 -16.98
CA HIS A 43 -1.60 -10.83 -15.54
C HIS A 43 -1.67 -9.54 -14.71
N SER A 44 -0.86 -8.54 -15.05
CA SER A 44 -0.88 -7.22 -14.40
C SER A 44 -2.23 -6.52 -14.57
N LEU A 45 -2.86 -6.65 -15.75
CA LEU A 45 -4.20 -6.11 -16.00
C LEU A 45 -5.26 -6.83 -15.15
N LEU A 46 -5.21 -8.17 -15.05
CA LEU A 46 -6.13 -8.95 -14.21
C LEU A 46 -5.97 -8.62 -12.73
N ILE A 47 -4.73 -8.40 -12.27
CA ILE A 47 -4.46 -7.93 -10.92
C ILE A 47 -5.06 -6.55 -10.71
N ALA A 48 -4.90 -5.61 -11.63
CA ALA A 48 -5.46 -4.27 -11.53
C ALA A 48 -7.00 -4.29 -11.51
N LEU A 49 -7.63 -5.11 -12.35
CA LEU A 49 -9.09 -5.33 -12.35
C LEU A 49 -9.58 -6.00 -11.06
N GLY A 50 -8.87 -7.03 -10.58
CA GLY A 50 -9.19 -7.67 -9.30
C GLY A 50 -9.07 -6.71 -8.13
N ARG A 51 -8.11 -5.80 -8.18
CA ARG A 51 -7.92 -4.72 -7.19
C ARG A 51 -9.02 -3.66 -7.26
N TYR A 52 -9.59 -3.39 -8.42
CA TYR A 52 -10.76 -2.53 -8.55
C TYR A 52 -11.90 -3.02 -7.65
N LEU A 53 -12.20 -4.30 -7.68
CA LEU A 53 -13.21 -4.91 -6.82
C LEU A 53 -12.81 -4.94 -5.35
N GLY A 54 -11.61 -5.46 -5.06
CA GLY A 54 -11.11 -5.60 -3.68
C GLY A 54 -11.00 -4.28 -2.94
N GLY A 55 -10.66 -3.20 -3.66
CA GLY A 55 -10.56 -1.86 -3.09
C GLY A 55 -11.88 -1.13 -2.93
N SER A 56 -12.82 -1.40 -3.83
CA SER A 56 -14.08 -0.67 -3.84
C SER A 56 -15.23 -1.40 -3.14
N PHE A 57 -15.20 -2.75 -3.10
CA PHE A 57 -16.43 -3.50 -2.83
C PHE A 57 -16.28 -4.68 -1.88
N LEU A 58 -15.11 -5.27 -1.73
CA LEU A 58 -14.90 -6.42 -0.85
C LEU A 58 -13.47 -6.41 -0.30
N ILE A 59 -13.32 -6.42 1.00
CA ILE A 59 -12.07 -6.73 1.66
C ILE A 59 -11.90 -8.25 1.61
N ILE A 60 -11.45 -8.77 0.47
CA ILE A 60 -10.96 -10.14 0.40
C ILE A 60 -9.51 -10.07 0.84
N PRO A 61 -9.15 -10.63 1.99
CA PRO A 61 -7.76 -10.62 2.43
C PRO A 61 -6.92 -11.43 1.44
N ASN A 62 -5.94 -10.76 0.82
CA ASN A 62 -4.73 -11.35 0.20
C ASN A 62 -4.83 -12.79 -0.34
N SER A 63 -5.85 -13.14 -1.11
CA SER A 63 -5.79 -14.37 -1.85
C SER A 63 -5.07 -14.10 -3.17
N ALA A 64 -3.80 -14.46 -3.23
CA ALA A 64 -3.02 -14.50 -4.47
C ALA A 64 -3.41 -15.68 -5.37
N ARG A 65 -4.53 -16.32 -5.09
CA ARG A 65 -5.01 -17.48 -5.85
C ARG A 65 -5.56 -17.02 -7.18
N TRP A 66 -5.10 -17.63 -8.26
CA TRP A 66 -5.53 -17.35 -9.63
C TRP A 66 -7.07 -17.33 -9.78
N LEU A 67 -7.79 -18.24 -9.14
CA LEU A 67 -9.25 -18.34 -9.18
C LEU A 67 -9.90 -17.07 -8.60
N ASP A 68 -9.40 -16.56 -7.49
CA ASP A 68 -9.97 -15.40 -6.80
C ASP A 68 -9.74 -14.12 -7.62
N LEU A 69 -8.58 -13.99 -8.28
CA LEU A 69 -8.29 -12.88 -9.18
C LEU A 69 -9.20 -12.89 -10.40
N THR A 70 -9.48 -14.07 -10.96
CA THR A 70 -10.36 -14.21 -12.13
C THR A 70 -11.80 -13.85 -11.76
N ILE A 71 -12.34 -14.37 -10.66
CA ILE A 71 -13.69 -14.05 -10.17
C ILE A 71 -13.79 -12.56 -9.85
N ALA A 72 -12.81 -11.99 -9.13
CA ALA A 72 -12.76 -10.57 -8.83
C ALA A 72 -12.72 -9.72 -10.11
N GLY A 73 -11.95 -10.13 -11.12
CA GLY A 73 -11.91 -9.48 -12.43
C GLY A 73 -13.24 -9.47 -13.15
N VAL A 74 -13.95 -10.61 -13.21
CA VAL A 74 -15.27 -10.72 -13.84
C VAL A 74 -16.29 -9.82 -13.14
N ILE A 75 -16.34 -9.84 -11.81
CA ILE A 75 -17.25 -8.98 -11.04
C ILE A 75 -16.87 -7.50 -11.24
N SER A 76 -15.60 -7.17 -11.33
CA SER A 76 -15.15 -5.78 -11.59
C SER A 76 -15.64 -5.30 -12.96
N VAL A 77 -15.49 -6.10 -14.01
CA VAL A 77 -15.99 -5.77 -15.35
C VAL A 77 -17.50 -5.57 -15.32
N PHE A 78 -18.24 -6.48 -14.67
CA PHE A 78 -19.68 -6.34 -14.50
C PHE A 78 -20.07 -5.02 -13.84
N LEU A 79 -19.40 -4.64 -12.75
CA LEU A 79 -19.66 -3.40 -12.04
C LEU A 79 -19.30 -2.16 -12.87
N ILE A 80 -18.19 -2.20 -13.61
CA ILE A 80 -17.79 -1.14 -14.53
C ILE A 80 -18.88 -0.91 -15.58
N VAL A 81 -19.32 -1.99 -16.23
CA VAL A 81 -20.37 -1.93 -17.26
C VAL A 81 -21.69 -1.45 -16.67
N LEU A 82 -22.10 -1.98 -15.52
CA LEU A 82 -23.33 -1.57 -14.85
C LEU A 82 -23.32 -0.07 -14.48
N THR A 83 -22.19 0.42 -13.97
CA THR A 83 -22.01 1.84 -13.65
C THR A 83 -22.09 2.69 -14.91
N ALA A 84 -21.38 2.32 -15.97
CA ALA A 84 -21.43 3.02 -17.26
C ALA A 84 -22.85 3.07 -17.84
N LEU A 85 -23.59 1.97 -17.77
CA LEU A 85 -24.99 1.91 -18.19
C LEU A 85 -25.91 2.78 -17.33
N TYR A 86 -25.62 2.89 -16.04
CA TYR A 86 -26.38 3.75 -15.14
C TYR A 86 -26.19 5.24 -15.45
N ILE A 87 -24.90 5.67 -15.65
CA ILE A 87 -24.57 7.08 -15.90
C ILE A 87 -24.63 7.49 -17.37
N ARG A 88 -24.93 6.60 -18.30
CA ARG A 88 -24.84 6.78 -19.76
C ARG A 88 -25.57 8.02 -20.32
N PHE A 89 -26.59 8.50 -19.61
CA PHE A 89 -27.34 9.67 -20.02
C PHE A 89 -26.66 11.00 -19.69
N SER A 90 -25.56 10.97 -18.95
CA SER A 90 -24.71 12.14 -18.69
C SER A 90 -23.35 11.91 -19.33
N THR A 91 -23.13 12.54 -20.49
CA THR A 91 -21.86 12.45 -21.20
C THR A 91 -20.69 12.91 -20.34
N LYS A 92 -20.90 13.94 -19.52
CA LYS A 92 -19.86 14.46 -18.59
C LYS A 92 -19.47 13.42 -17.55
N ALA A 93 -20.45 12.79 -16.92
CA ALA A 93 -20.21 11.73 -15.93
C ALA A 93 -19.53 10.51 -16.57
N LEU A 94 -19.98 10.12 -17.76
CA LEU A 94 -19.41 8.97 -18.48
C LEU A 94 -17.95 9.22 -18.88
N LEU A 95 -17.65 10.40 -19.42
CA LEU A 95 -16.28 10.78 -19.78
C LEU A 95 -15.37 10.86 -18.54
N PHE A 96 -15.83 11.50 -17.47
CA PHE A 96 -15.08 11.54 -16.22
C PHE A 96 -14.79 10.13 -15.71
N TYR A 97 -15.80 9.26 -15.66
CA TYR A 97 -15.65 7.87 -15.22
C TYR A 97 -14.66 7.08 -16.07
N ALA A 98 -14.84 7.12 -17.39
CA ALA A 98 -14.02 6.36 -18.33
C ALA A 98 -12.55 6.81 -18.30
N ILE A 99 -12.29 8.12 -18.38
CA ILE A 99 -10.94 8.66 -18.39
C ILE A 99 -10.24 8.36 -17.06
N SER A 100 -10.90 8.63 -15.94
CA SER A 100 -10.32 8.38 -14.61
C SER A 100 -10.04 6.90 -14.38
N LEU A 101 -10.97 6.03 -14.80
CA LEU A 101 -10.82 4.59 -14.65
C LEU A 101 -9.68 4.03 -15.50
N ILE A 102 -9.63 4.42 -16.80
CA ILE A 102 -8.55 3.99 -17.72
C ILE A 102 -7.20 4.47 -17.22
N SER A 103 -7.11 5.74 -16.78
CA SER A 103 -5.88 6.32 -16.24
C SER A 103 -5.41 5.56 -14.99
N LEU A 104 -6.31 5.26 -14.06
CA LEU A 104 -5.96 4.56 -12.83
C LEU A 104 -5.63 3.07 -13.06
N LEU A 105 -6.36 2.38 -13.94
CA LEU A 105 -6.04 1.00 -14.34
C LEU A 105 -4.69 0.95 -15.07
N GLY A 106 -4.44 1.89 -15.98
CA GLY A 106 -3.17 2.01 -16.68
C GLY A 106 -2.02 2.28 -15.72
N PHE A 107 -2.19 3.23 -14.79
CA PHE A 107 -1.21 3.51 -13.77
C PHE A 107 -0.91 2.29 -12.90
N ASN A 108 -1.94 1.58 -12.46
CA ASN A 108 -1.78 0.39 -11.63
C ASN A 108 -1.14 -0.79 -12.37
N SER A 109 -1.37 -0.91 -13.68
CA SER A 109 -0.77 -1.98 -14.49
C SER A 109 0.68 -1.70 -14.87
N LEU A 110 1.01 -0.42 -15.16
CA LEU A 110 2.29 -0.04 -15.76
C LEU A 110 3.34 0.37 -14.73
N VAL A 111 2.92 0.95 -13.62
CA VAL A 111 3.85 1.65 -12.72
C VAL A 111 3.99 0.96 -11.38
N TYR A 112 3.00 0.16 -10.97
CA TYR A 112 2.91 -0.22 -9.57
C TYR A 112 2.57 -1.70 -9.35
N GLU A 113 3.55 -2.58 -9.49
CA GLU A 113 3.37 -4.02 -9.22
C GLU A 113 3.06 -4.38 -7.74
N GLY A 114 3.26 -3.45 -6.82
CA GLY A 114 3.16 -3.68 -5.36
C GLY A 114 2.14 -2.83 -4.62
N ILE A 115 1.01 -2.42 -5.23
CA ILE A 115 0.05 -1.49 -4.60
C ILE A 115 -0.51 -2.03 -3.29
N GLY A 116 -0.23 -1.32 -2.20
CA GLY A 116 -0.90 -1.55 -0.93
C GLY A 116 -2.40 -1.27 -1.02
N SER A 117 -3.20 -2.00 -0.25
CA SER A 117 -4.68 -1.90 -0.21
C SER A 117 -5.22 -0.47 0.00
N ARG A 118 -4.41 0.42 0.58
CA ARG A 118 -4.75 1.83 0.81
C ARG A 118 -5.06 2.63 -0.46
N HIS A 119 -4.55 2.22 -1.61
CA HIS A 119 -4.76 2.91 -2.89
C HIS A 119 -6.06 2.51 -3.60
N PHE A 120 -6.69 1.41 -3.19
CA PHE A 120 -7.91 0.91 -3.82
C PHE A 120 -9.12 1.81 -3.60
N GLY A 121 -9.15 2.57 -2.49
CA GLY A 121 -10.22 3.52 -2.20
C GLY A 121 -10.41 4.60 -3.28
N VAL A 122 -9.38 4.87 -4.10
CA VAL A 122 -9.46 5.85 -5.20
C VAL A 122 -10.50 5.43 -6.24
N TYR A 123 -10.66 4.13 -6.53
CA TYR A 123 -11.71 3.64 -7.43
C TYR A 123 -13.11 3.97 -6.92
N PHE A 124 -13.32 3.86 -5.61
CA PHE A 124 -14.59 4.24 -5.00
C PHE A 124 -14.85 5.76 -5.08
N ILE A 125 -13.81 6.58 -4.93
CA ILE A 125 -13.89 8.04 -5.09
C ILE A 125 -14.28 8.39 -6.54
N ILE A 126 -13.70 7.73 -7.55
CA ILE A 126 -14.07 7.92 -8.96
C ILE A 126 -15.55 7.57 -9.18
N LEU A 127 -16.02 6.46 -8.61
CA LEU A 127 -17.43 6.08 -8.67
C LEU A 127 -18.32 7.16 -8.07
N LEU A 128 -18.05 7.61 -6.84
CA LEU A 128 -18.83 8.64 -6.17
C LEU A 128 -18.84 9.97 -6.96
N GLY A 129 -17.68 10.41 -7.46
CA GLY A 129 -17.55 11.61 -8.29
C GLY A 129 -18.42 11.52 -9.57
N SER A 130 -18.38 10.35 -10.22
CA SER A 130 -19.19 10.10 -11.42
C SER A 130 -20.69 10.15 -11.13
N LEU A 131 -21.12 9.56 -10.02
CA LEU A 131 -22.52 9.60 -9.57
C LEU A 131 -22.96 11.02 -9.21
N TRP A 132 -22.08 11.79 -8.59
CA TRP A 132 -22.37 13.18 -8.24
C TRP A 132 -22.54 14.05 -9.50
N ILE A 133 -21.62 13.94 -10.47
CA ILE A 133 -21.72 14.62 -11.76
C ILE A 133 -23.00 14.22 -12.49
N HIS A 134 -23.30 12.91 -12.52
CA HIS A 134 -24.53 12.38 -13.13
C HIS A 134 -25.80 12.98 -12.51
N LYS A 135 -25.84 13.04 -11.17
CA LYS A 135 -26.98 13.64 -10.46
C LYS A 135 -27.14 15.13 -10.76
N ALA A 136 -26.02 15.89 -10.73
CA ALA A 136 -26.03 17.33 -11.02
C ALA A 136 -26.49 17.62 -12.49
N ASP A 137 -26.02 16.82 -13.44
CA ASP A 137 -26.37 16.97 -14.87
C ASP A 137 -27.83 16.61 -15.14
N ASN A 138 -28.34 15.53 -14.53
CA ASN A 138 -29.76 15.14 -14.66
C ASN A 138 -30.69 16.16 -14.00
N SER A 139 -30.35 16.72 -12.84
CA SER A 139 -31.18 17.75 -12.20
C SER A 139 -31.36 19.01 -13.08
N ARG A 140 -30.36 19.35 -13.90
CA ARG A 140 -30.47 20.40 -14.89
C ARG A 140 -31.36 20.03 -16.10
N GLN A 141 -31.27 18.76 -16.55
CA GLN A 141 -32.04 18.27 -17.69
C GLN A 141 -33.51 18.06 -17.32
N ASP A 142 -33.82 17.59 -16.11
CA ASP A 142 -35.21 17.40 -15.63
C ASP A 142 -35.96 18.74 -15.50
N LEU A 143 -35.24 19.84 -15.26
CA LEU A 143 -35.80 21.19 -15.28
C LEU A 143 -36.12 21.68 -16.70
N LEU A 144 -35.48 21.12 -17.72
CA LEU A 144 -35.61 21.54 -19.12
C LEU A 144 -36.47 20.61 -19.98
N GLN A 145 -36.50 19.31 -19.65
CA GLN A 145 -37.25 18.31 -20.41
C GLN A 145 -37.69 17.13 -19.55
N LYS A 146 -38.97 16.73 -19.62
CA LYS A 146 -39.51 15.55 -18.95
C LYS A 146 -38.96 14.29 -19.62
N LYS A 147 -37.89 13.69 -19.03
CA LYS A 147 -37.21 12.55 -19.59
C LYS A 147 -38.05 11.28 -19.40
N ILE A 148 -38.48 10.66 -20.51
CA ILE A 148 -39.23 9.38 -20.49
C ILE A 148 -38.19 8.25 -20.38
N TYR A 149 -38.12 7.60 -19.22
CA TYR A 149 -37.29 6.41 -19.02
C TYR A 149 -38.02 5.15 -19.58
N SER A 150 -37.25 4.34 -20.31
CA SER A 150 -37.77 3.03 -20.75
C SER A 150 -37.85 2.06 -19.56
N ARG A 151 -38.66 0.98 -19.72
CA ARG A 151 -38.72 -0.10 -18.71
C ARG A 151 -37.33 -0.69 -18.41
N ARG A 152 -36.44 -0.73 -19.40
CA ARG A 152 -35.06 -1.22 -19.27
C ARG A 152 -34.23 -0.27 -18.39
N ASP A 153 -34.38 1.03 -18.58
CA ASP A 153 -33.65 2.04 -17.79
C ASP A 153 -34.02 1.99 -16.31
N LEU A 154 -35.34 1.81 -16.05
CA LEU A 154 -35.81 1.64 -14.67
C LEU A 154 -35.26 0.38 -14.01
N LYS A 155 -35.15 -0.75 -14.75
CA LYS A 155 -34.52 -1.98 -14.25
C LYS A 155 -33.03 -1.75 -13.93
N ILE A 156 -32.27 -1.10 -14.80
CA ILE A 156 -30.87 -0.77 -14.58
C ILE A 156 -30.72 0.13 -13.35
N LYS A 157 -31.53 1.17 -13.25
CA LYS A 157 -31.50 2.09 -12.09
C LYS A 157 -31.78 1.37 -10.78
N PHE A 158 -32.76 0.48 -10.78
CA PHE A 158 -33.12 -0.29 -9.59
C PHE A 158 -32.04 -1.32 -9.20
N LEU A 159 -31.48 -2.03 -10.20
CA LEU A 159 -30.39 -2.99 -9.97
C LEU A 159 -29.14 -2.28 -9.44
N PHE A 160 -28.74 -1.17 -10.08
CA PHE A 160 -27.61 -0.37 -9.63
C PHE A 160 -27.81 0.12 -8.19
N GLY A 161 -28.98 0.68 -7.88
CA GLY A 161 -29.28 1.18 -6.53
C GLY A 161 -29.16 0.10 -5.45
N ARG A 162 -29.65 -1.12 -5.72
CA ARG A 162 -29.53 -2.25 -4.79
C ARG A 162 -28.08 -2.70 -4.59
N ILE A 163 -27.33 -2.82 -5.70
CA ILE A 163 -25.91 -3.19 -5.63
C ILE A 163 -25.12 -2.11 -4.90
N PHE A 164 -25.36 -0.84 -5.21
CA PHE A 164 -24.70 0.26 -4.55
C PHE A 164 -25.00 0.30 -3.05
N LEU A 165 -26.24 0.07 -2.64
CA LEU A 165 -26.61 -0.04 -1.23
C LEU A 165 -25.89 -1.21 -0.55
N ALA A 166 -25.85 -2.38 -1.20
CA ALA A 166 -25.10 -3.54 -0.68
C ALA A 166 -23.62 -3.22 -0.48
N ILE A 167 -23.01 -2.52 -1.43
CA ILE A 167 -21.63 -2.04 -1.34
C ILE A 167 -21.43 -1.13 -0.12
N LEU A 168 -22.32 -0.15 0.09
CA LEU A 168 -22.24 0.76 1.23
C LEU A 168 -22.37 0.01 2.57
N ILE A 169 -23.25 -0.98 2.65
CA ILE A 169 -23.40 -1.83 3.84
C ILE A 169 -22.11 -2.61 4.12
N VAL A 170 -21.52 -3.23 3.08
CA VAL A 170 -20.24 -3.96 3.22
C VAL A 170 -19.12 -3.02 3.68
N HIS A 171 -19.02 -1.82 3.11
CA HIS A 171 -18.05 -0.81 3.54
C HIS A 171 -18.26 -0.38 4.99
N MET A 172 -19.50 -0.18 5.39
CA MET A 172 -19.82 0.16 6.78
C MET A 172 -19.40 -0.95 7.74
N ILE A 173 -19.75 -2.20 7.46
CA ILE A 173 -19.36 -3.35 8.30
C ILE A 173 -17.83 -3.48 8.36
N ALA A 174 -17.17 -3.36 7.21
CA ALA A 174 -15.72 -3.43 7.13
C ALA A 174 -15.04 -2.27 7.89
N GLY A 175 -15.58 -1.06 7.79
CA GLY A 175 -15.10 0.11 8.53
C GLY A 175 -15.23 -0.08 10.03
N VAL A 176 -16.40 -0.51 10.52
CA VAL A 176 -16.62 -0.81 11.95
C VAL A 176 -15.66 -1.90 12.43
N HIS A 177 -15.51 -2.99 11.66
CA HIS A 177 -14.57 -4.05 11.99
C HIS A 177 -13.12 -3.54 12.08
N ARG A 178 -12.69 -2.66 11.16
CA ARG A 178 -11.35 -2.06 11.20
C ARG A 178 -11.14 -1.18 12.41
N VAL A 179 -12.09 -0.28 12.72
CA VAL A 179 -12.03 0.56 13.93
C VAL A 179 -11.94 -0.30 15.18
N PHE A 180 -12.71 -1.39 15.25
CA PHE A 180 -12.65 -2.33 16.37
C PHE A 180 -11.29 -3.01 16.49
N LEU A 181 -10.69 -3.45 15.37
CA LEU A 181 -9.35 -4.02 15.38
C LEU A 181 -8.29 -3.01 15.81
N ASP A 182 -8.36 -1.77 15.32
CA ASP A 182 -7.43 -0.69 15.70
C ASP A 182 -7.55 -0.33 17.18
N TYR A 183 -8.73 -0.49 17.76
CA TYR A 183 -8.94 -0.29 19.20
C TYR A 183 -8.31 -1.41 20.05
N ILE A 184 -8.40 -2.68 19.59
CA ILE A 184 -7.88 -3.84 20.33
C ILE A 184 -6.38 -4.03 20.12
N TYR A 185 -5.92 -3.85 18.88
CA TYR A 185 -4.53 -4.10 18.49
C TYR A 185 -3.88 -2.80 18.01
N PRO A 186 -2.73 -2.40 18.57
CA PRO A 186 -1.97 -1.31 17.99
C PRO A 186 -1.59 -1.66 16.56
N TYR A 187 -1.54 -0.66 15.69
CA TYR A 187 -1.15 -0.87 14.30
C TYR A 187 0.28 -1.45 14.20
N SER A 188 1.19 -0.99 15.05
CA SER A 188 2.60 -1.36 15.12
C SER A 188 3.02 -1.65 16.56
N ALA A 189 3.94 -2.58 16.75
CA ALA A 189 4.59 -2.81 18.05
C ALA A 189 5.78 -1.86 18.32
N SER A 190 6.03 -0.87 17.46
CA SER A 190 7.18 0.03 17.54
C SER A 190 7.30 0.79 18.85
N LYS A 191 6.16 1.25 19.39
CA LYS A 191 6.14 1.96 20.68
C LYS A 191 6.56 1.05 21.83
N GLU A 192 6.05 -0.18 21.88
CA GLU A 192 6.40 -1.16 22.91
C GLU A 192 7.89 -1.52 22.85
N VAL A 193 8.44 -1.69 21.63
CA VAL A 193 9.88 -1.90 21.41
C VAL A 193 10.69 -0.72 21.94
N ALA A 194 10.31 0.49 21.57
CA ALA A 194 11.04 1.69 21.98
C ALA A 194 11.01 1.89 23.51
N GLU A 195 9.87 1.65 24.16
CA GLU A 195 9.74 1.70 25.61
C GLU A 195 10.61 0.63 26.28
N PHE A 196 10.63 -0.58 25.75
CA PHE A 196 11.50 -1.64 26.27
C PHE A 196 12.99 -1.28 26.15
N VAL A 197 13.45 -0.86 24.98
CA VAL A 197 14.85 -0.47 24.75
C VAL A 197 15.26 0.66 25.68
N ARG A 198 14.43 1.71 25.81
CA ARG A 198 14.73 2.88 26.66
C ARG A 198 14.83 2.52 28.13
N ASN A 199 14.05 1.54 28.61
CA ASN A 199 13.99 1.15 30.02
C ASN A 199 14.86 -0.09 30.34
N SER A 200 15.71 -0.54 29.43
CA SER A 200 16.57 -1.71 29.59
C SER A 200 18.05 -1.33 29.56
N GLU A 201 18.92 -2.30 29.80
CA GLU A 201 20.37 -2.15 29.65
C GLU A 201 20.82 -1.81 28.22
N TYR A 202 19.93 -1.95 27.23
CA TYR A 202 20.21 -1.70 25.82
C TYR A 202 20.04 -0.21 25.41
N SER A 203 19.69 0.70 26.33
CA SER A 203 19.39 2.10 26.03
C SER A 203 20.51 2.82 25.28
N ASP A 204 21.75 2.53 25.64
CA ASP A 204 22.94 3.17 25.09
C ASP A 204 23.70 2.32 24.06
N TRP A 205 23.14 1.15 23.72
CA TRP A 205 23.78 0.26 22.77
C TRP A 205 23.62 0.71 21.33
N PRO A 206 24.61 0.45 20.45
CA PRO A 206 24.44 0.59 19.03
C PRO A 206 23.25 -0.24 18.55
N LEU A 207 22.34 0.40 17.78
CA LEU A 207 21.17 -0.25 17.22
C LEU A 207 21.43 -0.66 15.78
N PHE A 208 21.10 -1.89 15.47
CA PHE A 208 21.10 -2.49 14.14
C PHE A 208 19.69 -2.93 13.78
N GLY A 209 19.28 -2.75 12.53
CA GLY A 209 17.95 -3.18 12.08
C GLY A 209 17.91 -3.50 10.61
N THR A 210 16.96 -4.32 10.22
CA THR A 210 16.69 -4.65 8.81
C THR A 210 15.34 -4.08 8.40
N ARG A 211 15.23 -3.63 7.14
CA ARG A 211 14.01 -3.06 6.56
C ARG A 211 13.61 -1.73 7.21
N ASP A 212 14.37 -0.70 6.85
CA ASP A 212 14.18 0.69 7.33
C ASP A 212 12.72 1.16 7.28
N VAL A 213 11.91 0.75 6.25
CA VAL A 213 10.48 1.07 6.15
C VAL A 213 9.69 0.58 7.36
N GLU A 214 10.05 -0.60 7.88
CA GLU A 214 9.34 -1.24 8.99
C GLU A 214 9.86 -0.73 10.34
N LEU A 215 11.13 -0.28 10.40
CA LEU A 215 11.76 0.19 11.63
C LEU A 215 11.81 1.72 11.79
N ALA A 216 11.44 2.49 10.78
CA ALA A 216 11.42 3.96 10.88
C ALA A 216 10.57 4.46 12.06
N SER A 217 9.47 3.77 12.36
CA SER A 217 8.61 4.08 13.51
C SER A 217 9.30 3.79 14.86
N VAL A 218 10.10 2.72 14.96
CA VAL A 218 10.90 2.42 16.16
C VAL A 218 11.92 3.52 16.39
N SER A 219 12.68 3.88 15.34
CA SER A 219 13.67 4.97 15.39
C SER A 219 13.02 6.30 15.80
N GLY A 220 11.84 6.61 15.26
CA GLY A 220 11.07 7.82 15.62
C GLY A 220 10.67 7.85 17.10
N TYR A 221 10.19 6.73 17.65
CA TYR A 221 9.85 6.65 19.07
C TYR A 221 11.09 6.69 19.98
N LEU A 222 12.22 6.10 19.56
CA LEU A 222 13.47 6.15 20.33
C LEU A 222 14.14 7.52 20.29
N GLY A 223 13.94 8.28 19.21
CA GLY A 223 14.67 9.53 18.96
C GLY A 223 16.14 9.31 18.58
N THR A 224 16.49 8.09 18.13
CA THR A 224 17.86 7.72 17.76
C THR A 224 17.93 7.00 16.44
N SER A 225 19.11 7.03 15.79
CA SER A 225 19.34 6.39 14.50
C SER A 225 19.64 4.89 14.65
N ILE A 226 19.09 4.10 13.73
CA ILE A 226 19.35 2.67 13.59
C ILE A 226 20.25 2.47 12.37
N TYR A 227 21.24 1.56 12.45
CA TYR A 227 22.01 1.18 11.27
C TYR A 227 21.21 0.19 10.42
N TYR A 228 21.09 0.50 9.13
CA TYR A 228 20.39 -0.31 8.15
C TYR A 228 21.37 -0.88 7.13
N PRO A 229 21.59 -2.22 7.10
CA PRO A 229 22.53 -2.84 6.17
C PRO A 229 22.12 -2.64 4.70
N GLU A 230 20.81 -2.56 4.40
CA GLU A 230 20.30 -2.28 3.06
C GLU A 230 20.64 -0.89 2.52
N LEU A 231 21.06 0.02 3.40
CA LEU A 231 21.47 1.38 3.07
C LEU A 231 22.93 1.63 3.39
N GLU A 232 23.60 0.67 4.05
CA GLU A 232 24.97 0.77 4.58
C GLU A 232 25.23 2.03 5.45
N LYS A 233 24.17 2.55 6.08
CA LYS A 233 24.23 3.76 6.91
C LYS A 233 23.23 3.75 8.05
N ARG A 234 23.42 4.71 8.98
CA ARG A 234 22.44 5.00 10.01
C ARG A 234 21.36 5.94 9.50
N GLY A 235 20.12 5.70 9.89
CA GLY A 235 18.96 6.52 9.51
C GLY A 235 17.85 6.51 10.56
N THR A 236 16.95 7.48 10.44
CA THR A 236 15.75 7.63 11.27
C THR A 236 14.45 7.49 10.48
N TYR A 237 14.52 7.41 9.16
CA TYR A 237 13.39 7.34 8.24
C TYR A 237 13.65 6.35 7.12
N ALA A 238 12.58 5.97 6.44
CA ALA A 238 12.64 5.09 5.28
C ALA A 238 13.22 5.81 4.06
N GLU A 239 14.26 5.25 3.46
CA GLU A 239 14.86 5.78 2.24
C GLU A 239 14.52 4.89 1.04
N TRP A 240 13.88 5.48 0.02
CA TRP A 240 13.41 4.72 -1.15
C TRP A 240 14.46 4.59 -2.26
N LYS A 241 15.46 5.47 -2.27
CA LYS A 241 16.55 5.44 -3.26
C LYS A 241 17.77 4.69 -2.70
N ASN A 242 18.56 4.11 -3.60
CA ASN A 242 19.83 3.44 -3.27
C ASN A 242 19.72 2.23 -2.34
N ARG A 243 18.59 1.52 -2.39
CA ARG A 243 18.43 0.27 -1.65
C ARG A 243 19.07 -0.89 -2.39
N ILE A 244 19.73 -1.75 -1.66
CA ILE A 244 20.00 -3.11 -2.08
C ILE A 244 18.63 -3.82 -2.03
N SER A 245 17.95 -3.91 -3.16
CA SER A 245 16.51 -4.21 -3.28
C SER A 245 16.09 -5.61 -2.81
N ASN A 246 17.00 -6.50 -2.45
CA ASN A 246 16.73 -7.92 -2.23
C ASN A 246 17.31 -8.48 -0.92
N LEU A 247 17.08 -7.79 0.21
CA LEU A 247 17.31 -8.39 1.52
C LEU A 247 16.40 -9.63 1.67
N ARG A 248 16.99 -10.80 1.47
CA ARG A 248 16.31 -12.05 1.77
C ARG A 248 16.34 -12.28 3.29
N ARG A 249 15.34 -12.99 3.79
CA ARG A 249 15.25 -13.36 5.20
C ARG A 249 16.50 -14.10 5.70
N GLU A 250 17.12 -14.85 4.83
CA GLU A 250 18.32 -15.67 5.06
C GLU A 250 19.57 -14.82 5.22
N ASP A 251 19.57 -13.60 4.70
CA ASP A 251 20.75 -12.72 4.70
C ASP A 251 20.93 -11.95 6.03
N THR A 252 19.95 -11.96 6.93
CA THR A 252 19.99 -11.16 8.18
C THR A 252 21.21 -11.50 9.02
N ILE A 253 21.55 -12.78 9.16
CA ILE A 253 22.72 -13.25 9.92
C ILE A 253 24.00 -12.77 9.25
N ILE A 254 24.10 -12.90 7.93
CA ILE A 254 25.26 -12.45 7.15
C ILE A 254 25.49 -10.94 7.31
N TYR A 255 24.41 -10.15 7.32
CA TYR A 255 24.53 -8.70 7.54
C TYR A 255 24.98 -8.34 8.96
N ILE A 256 24.52 -9.09 9.96
CA ILE A 256 24.97 -8.93 11.35
C ILE A 256 26.47 -9.24 11.44
N GLU A 257 26.91 -10.35 10.87
CA GLU A 257 28.31 -10.78 10.84
C GLU A 257 29.17 -9.73 10.14
N ASN A 258 28.84 -9.33 8.92
CA ASN A 258 29.56 -8.32 8.15
C ASN A 258 29.65 -6.98 8.90
N TYR A 259 28.57 -6.55 9.54
CA TYR A 259 28.58 -5.32 10.34
C TYR A 259 29.56 -5.41 11.50
N MET A 260 29.52 -6.51 12.25
CA MET A 260 30.45 -6.73 13.37
C MET A 260 31.91 -6.85 12.92
N GLN A 261 32.17 -7.50 11.79
CA GLN A 261 33.51 -7.60 11.22
C GLN A 261 34.06 -6.26 10.76
N LYS A 262 33.20 -5.39 10.17
CA LYS A 262 33.57 -4.04 9.70
C LYS A 262 33.83 -3.07 10.87
N HIS A 263 33.07 -3.23 11.97
CA HIS A 263 33.13 -2.35 13.16
C HIS A 263 33.72 -3.08 14.35
N LYS A 264 35.05 -3.25 14.34
CA LYS A 264 35.79 -3.99 15.39
C LYS A 264 35.81 -3.28 16.75
N ASP A 265 35.50 -1.98 16.77
CA ASP A 265 35.29 -1.15 17.94
C ASP A 265 34.02 -1.44 18.72
N ILE A 266 33.05 -2.11 18.06
CA ILE A 266 31.76 -2.48 18.64
C ILE A 266 31.83 -3.91 19.17
N ASN A 267 31.78 -4.06 20.51
CA ASN A 267 31.77 -5.35 21.19
C ASN A 267 30.35 -5.90 21.38
N SER A 268 29.35 -5.02 21.44
CA SER A 268 27.94 -5.39 21.64
C SER A 268 27.01 -4.45 20.89
N MET A 269 25.91 -4.97 20.39
CA MET A 269 24.81 -4.20 19.79
C MET A 269 23.46 -4.89 20.00
N LEU A 270 22.38 -4.12 19.90
CA LEU A 270 21.01 -4.65 19.86
C LEU A 270 20.51 -4.68 18.42
N ALA A 271 20.19 -5.87 17.92
CA ALA A 271 19.58 -6.06 16.62
C ALA A 271 18.05 -6.12 16.77
N ILE A 272 17.36 -5.18 16.11
CA ILE A 272 15.90 -5.09 16.06
C ILE A 272 15.46 -5.54 14.67
N ILE A 273 14.86 -6.72 14.60
CA ILE A 273 14.56 -7.40 13.35
C ILE A 273 13.04 -7.48 13.16
N SER A 274 12.56 -7.03 12.01
CA SER A 274 11.14 -7.14 11.66
C SER A 274 10.74 -8.58 11.40
N ASN A 275 9.45 -8.89 11.49
CA ASN A 275 8.93 -10.23 11.24
C ASN A 275 9.25 -10.77 9.84
N ASN A 276 9.40 -9.89 8.85
CA ASN A 276 9.76 -10.27 7.49
C ASN A 276 11.22 -10.73 7.32
N SER A 277 12.07 -10.38 8.28
CA SER A 277 13.51 -10.69 8.29
C SER A 277 13.92 -11.51 9.52
N LYS A 278 12.96 -12.08 10.25
CA LYS A 278 13.20 -12.89 11.45
C LYS A 278 14.26 -13.96 11.20
N ILE A 279 15.22 -14.06 12.11
CA ILE A 279 16.25 -15.10 12.09
C ILE A 279 15.58 -16.48 12.30
N ASN A 280 15.86 -17.41 11.39
CA ASN A 280 15.31 -18.75 11.44
C ASN A 280 16.28 -19.68 12.18
N HIS A 281 16.33 -19.52 13.50
CA HIS A 281 17.12 -20.34 14.41
C HIS A 281 16.26 -20.70 15.63
N ASP A 282 16.44 -21.89 16.16
CA ASP A 282 15.80 -22.32 17.39
C ASP A 282 16.62 -21.85 18.59
N PHE A 283 16.24 -20.68 19.12
CA PHE A 283 16.91 -20.10 20.29
C PHE A 283 16.57 -20.80 21.61
N ASP A 284 15.56 -21.69 21.63
CA ASP A 284 15.28 -22.52 22.79
C ASP A 284 16.37 -23.61 22.95
N SER A 285 17.07 -23.96 21.85
CA SER A 285 18.22 -24.87 21.86
C SER A 285 19.55 -24.19 22.26
N GLY A 286 19.57 -22.87 22.41
CA GLY A 286 20.72 -22.08 22.80
C GLY A 286 21.06 -20.91 21.86
N ASP A 287 22.07 -20.16 22.22
CA ASP A 287 22.54 -19.00 21.46
C ASP A 287 23.16 -19.42 20.12
N LEU A 288 22.94 -18.61 19.09
CA LEU A 288 23.57 -18.81 17.79
C LEU A 288 25.01 -18.27 17.82
N LYS A 289 25.98 -19.18 17.69
CA LYS A 289 27.38 -18.84 17.60
C LYS A 289 27.83 -18.74 16.16
N LEU A 290 28.37 -17.60 15.79
CA LEU A 290 28.93 -17.32 14.46
C LEU A 290 30.46 -17.42 14.50
N PRO A 291 31.11 -17.49 13.32
CA PRO A 291 32.57 -17.29 13.23
C PRO A 291 33.03 -16.01 13.92
N ASP A 292 34.32 -15.88 14.16
CA ASP A 292 34.95 -14.70 14.79
C ASP A 292 34.43 -14.40 16.23
N GLY A 293 33.90 -15.40 16.93
CA GLY A 293 33.46 -15.25 18.30
C GLY A 293 32.16 -14.42 18.47
N ILE A 294 31.43 -14.20 17.41
CA ILE A 294 30.16 -13.47 17.49
C ILE A 294 29.07 -14.42 18.02
N ASN A 295 28.37 -13.97 19.05
CA ASN A 295 27.27 -14.68 19.67
C ASN A 295 25.97 -13.88 19.52
N ILE A 296 24.88 -14.51 19.06
CA ILE A 296 23.55 -13.92 18.94
C ILE A 296 22.62 -14.62 19.91
N ARG A 297 22.08 -13.85 20.85
CA ARG A 297 21.12 -14.31 21.85
C ARG A 297 19.76 -13.67 21.59
N PHE A 298 18.70 -14.45 21.63
CA PHE A 298 17.35 -13.93 21.60
C PHE A 298 17.01 -13.22 22.93
N VAL A 299 16.49 -12.00 22.83
CA VAL A 299 16.12 -11.18 24.00
C VAL A 299 14.61 -11.24 24.22
N LYS A 300 13.85 -10.79 23.21
CA LYS A 300 12.40 -10.68 23.34
C LYS A 300 11.74 -10.50 21.97
N HIS A 301 10.47 -10.85 21.88
CA HIS A 301 9.64 -10.53 20.73
C HIS A 301 8.47 -9.64 21.11
N PHE A 302 7.99 -8.86 20.14
CA PHE A 302 6.83 -7.96 20.25
C PHE A 302 5.87 -8.28 19.11
N LEU A 303 4.87 -9.11 19.39
CA LEU A 303 3.97 -9.67 18.38
C LEU A 303 2.58 -9.02 18.38
N ARG A 304 2.29 -8.17 19.36
CA ARG A 304 0.99 -7.50 19.47
C ARG A 304 0.93 -6.33 18.50
N SER A 305 0.69 -6.66 17.23
CA SER A 305 0.55 -5.68 16.17
C SER A 305 -0.43 -6.19 15.12
N TYR A 306 -1.28 -5.30 14.62
CA TYR A 306 -2.15 -5.56 13.48
C TYR A 306 -1.32 -5.73 12.20
N ASN A 307 -0.35 -4.86 11.99
CA ASN A 307 0.57 -4.92 10.86
C ASN A 307 1.65 -5.99 11.12
N LYS A 308 1.50 -7.18 10.52
CA LYS A 308 2.44 -8.29 10.73
C LYS A 308 3.91 -7.95 10.44
N PRO A 309 4.27 -7.20 9.38
CA PRO A 309 5.63 -6.72 9.18
C PRO A 309 6.20 -5.93 10.36
N GLU A 310 5.40 -5.15 11.04
CA GLU A 310 5.79 -4.32 12.20
C GLU A 310 5.64 -5.05 13.54
N ARG A 311 5.89 -6.36 13.54
CA ARG A 311 6.20 -7.19 14.68
C ARG A 311 7.71 -7.36 14.75
N TYR A 312 8.28 -7.33 15.93
CA TYR A 312 9.73 -7.24 16.08
C TYR A 312 10.28 -8.35 16.97
N TYR A 313 11.49 -8.75 16.64
CA TYR A 313 12.33 -9.67 17.39
C TYR A 313 13.61 -8.97 17.75
N LEU A 314 13.97 -8.98 19.00
CA LEU A 314 15.19 -8.34 19.53
C LEU A 314 16.22 -9.41 19.82
N TYR A 315 17.42 -9.16 19.33
CA TYR A 315 18.57 -10.03 19.54
C TYR A 315 19.73 -9.21 20.06
N GLU A 316 20.33 -9.71 21.12
CA GLU A 316 21.60 -9.24 21.60
C GLU A 316 22.71 -9.88 20.77
N VAL A 317 23.62 -9.07 20.27
CA VAL A 317 24.78 -9.51 19.52
C VAL A 317 26.03 -9.08 20.27
N ARG A 318 26.87 -10.03 20.66
CA ARG A 318 28.13 -9.76 21.34
C ARG A 318 29.29 -10.47 20.64
N ARG A 319 30.47 -9.86 20.75
CA ARG A 319 31.74 -10.48 20.41
C ARG A 319 32.39 -10.97 21.73
N ASN A 320 32.77 -12.24 21.76
CA ASN A 320 33.50 -12.85 22.90
C ASN A 320 34.99 -12.52 22.83
#